data_08e8eee8a9dab98219a959ec451d10b2
#
_entry.id   08e8eee8a9dab98219a959ec451d10b2
#
_cell.length_a   1.000
_cell.length_b   1.000
_cell.length_c   1.000
_cell.angle_alpha   90.00
_cell.angle_beta   90.00
_cell.angle_gamma   90.00
#
_symmetry.space_group_name_H-M   'P 1'
#
loop_
_entity.id
_entity.type
_entity.pdbx_description
1 polymer ?
#
loop_
_entity_poly.entity_id
_entity_poly.type
_entity_poly.pdbx_seq_one_letter_code
_entity_poly.pdbx_strand_id
1 'polypeptide(L)'
;MNSSIIKKFALETYGCQMNVADSELVEGILTNLGLEKTADYDEADAIFLNTCAIRENAETKVHSKLGNLHKIKLNKPHLIIGVLGCMAQNLKDDLLKNKPYVDIILGPDSYRKIPELINRHVKDNKSIVDTKLSKYEVYENLFPNRGDTFNAVSYTHLTLPTSVMV
;
A
#
# COMPACT_ATOMS: atom_id res chain seq x y z
N MET A 1 -15.56 -17.38 0.28
CA MET A 1 -14.36 -17.15 1.05
C MET A 1 -13.13 -17.64 0.34
N ASN A 2 -12.67 -16.86 -0.61
CA ASN A 2 -11.52 -17.26 -1.42
C ASN A 2 -10.21 -16.60 -0.97
N SER A 3 -10.06 -16.39 0.33
CA SER A 3 -8.82 -15.91 0.93
C SER A 3 -7.65 -16.89 0.79
N SER A 4 -7.92 -18.08 0.26
CA SER A 4 -6.91 -19.12 0.04
C SER A 4 -6.03 -18.89 -1.21
N ILE A 5 -6.39 -17.93 -2.06
CA ILE A 5 -5.65 -17.66 -3.31
C ILE A 5 -4.42 -16.81 -3.04
N ILE A 6 -4.50 -15.89 -2.09
CA ILE A 6 -3.40 -14.98 -1.74
C ILE A 6 -2.82 -15.44 -0.40
N LYS A 7 -1.57 -15.85 -0.40
CA LYS A 7 -0.88 -16.35 0.79
C LYS A 7 0.30 -15.48 1.19
N LYS A 8 1.02 -14.94 0.22
CA LYS A 8 2.23 -14.16 0.46
C LYS A 8 2.14 -12.78 -0.16
N PHE A 9 2.70 -11.80 0.51
CA PHE A 9 2.79 -10.45 0.00
C PHE A 9 4.21 -9.88 0.11
N ALA A 10 4.55 -9.01 -0.82
CA ALA A 10 5.75 -8.19 -0.75
C ALA A 10 5.32 -6.72 -0.59
N LEU A 11 6.09 -5.96 0.16
CA LEU A 11 5.84 -4.55 0.40
C LEU A 11 7.14 -3.77 0.31
N GLU A 12 7.23 -2.87 -0.63
CA GLU A 12 8.36 -1.94 -0.78
C GLU A 12 7.95 -0.52 -0.43
N THR A 13 8.85 0.20 0.17
CA THR A 13 8.63 1.57 0.60
C THR A 13 9.58 2.52 -0.11
N TYR A 14 9.03 3.53 -0.76
CA TYR A 14 9.76 4.59 -1.43
C TYR A 14 9.35 5.93 -0.82
N GLY A 15 10.26 6.62 -0.17
CA GLY A 15 9.97 7.93 0.37
C GLY A 15 10.62 8.20 1.72
N CYS A 16 9.91 8.93 2.56
CA CYS A 16 10.39 9.38 3.87
C CYS A 16 9.96 8.43 5.00
N GLN A 17 10.29 8.80 6.24
CA GLN A 17 9.92 8.03 7.42
C GLN A 17 8.41 7.86 7.60
N MET A 18 7.60 8.81 7.16
CA MET A 18 6.14 8.65 7.21
C MET A 18 5.67 7.47 6.36
N ASN A 19 6.30 7.26 5.20
CA ASN A 19 6.01 6.10 4.37
C ASN A 19 6.42 4.79 5.04
N VAL A 20 7.47 4.80 5.85
CA VAL A 20 7.86 3.62 6.64
C VAL A 20 6.78 3.27 7.66
N ALA A 21 6.28 4.26 8.40
CA ALA A 21 5.20 4.06 9.37
C ALA A 21 3.91 3.55 8.68
N ASP A 22 3.58 4.12 7.54
CA ASP A 22 2.43 3.68 6.74
C ASP A 22 2.61 2.24 6.25
N SER A 23 3.82 1.87 5.86
CA SER A 23 4.14 0.51 5.44
C SER A 23 4.01 -0.49 6.59
N GLU A 24 4.44 -0.11 7.79
CA GLU A 24 4.27 -0.93 8.99
C GLU A 24 2.79 -1.15 9.30
N LEU A 25 1.96 -0.13 9.12
CA LEU A 25 0.52 -0.23 9.28
C LEU A 25 -0.08 -1.19 8.25
N VAL A 26 0.25 -1.04 6.99
CA VAL A 26 -0.21 -1.92 5.91
C VAL A 26 0.25 -3.35 6.13
N GLU A 27 1.50 -3.55 6.54
CA GLU A 27 2.04 -4.86 6.88
C GLU A 27 1.24 -5.51 8.02
N GLY A 28 0.92 -4.74 9.06
CA GLY A 28 0.08 -5.21 10.16
C GLY A 28 -1.31 -5.66 9.69
N ILE A 29 -1.94 -4.89 8.82
CA ILE A 29 -3.25 -5.23 8.25
C ILE A 29 -3.18 -6.53 7.44
N LEU A 30 -2.18 -6.67 6.57
CA LEU A 30 -2.02 -7.85 5.72
C LEU A 30 -1.68 -9.09 6.54
N THR A 31 -0.83 -8.95 7.55
CA THR A 31 -0.48 -10.05 8.46
C THR A 31 -1.70 -10.50 9.27
N ASN A 32 -2.54 -9.57 9.72
CA ASN A 32 -3.79 -9.90 10.42
C ASN A 32 -4.79 -10.64 9.53
N LEU A 33 -4.69 -10.48 8.22
CA LEU A 33 -5.46 -11.29 7.26
C LEU A 33 -4.93 -12.71 7.08
N GLY A 34 -3.81 -13.04 7.70
CA GLY A 34 -3.16 -14.34 7.57
C GLY A 34 -2.19 -14.43 6.41
N LEU A 35 -1.79 -13.31 5.82
CA LEU A 35 -0.81 -13.27 4.74
C LEU A 35 0.62 -13.25 5.32
N GLU A 36 1.52 -13.94 4.66
CA GLU A 36 2.94 -14.00 5.03
C GLU A 36 3.75 -13.02 4.19
N LYS A 37 4.60 -12.24 4.84
CA LYS A 37 5.50 -11.32 4.13
C LYS A 37 6.67 -12.07 3.49
N THR A 38 6.96 -11.77 2.24
CA THR A 38 8.11 -12.31 1.52
C THR A 38 8.92 -11.19 0.87
N ALA A 39 10.23 -11.42 0.72
CA ALA A 39 11.10 -10.55 -0.05
C ALA A 39 11.21 -11.00 -1.51
N ASP A 40 10.74 -12.18 -1.83
CA ASP A 40 10.78 -12.75 -3.17
C ASP A 40 9.50 -12.43 -3.94
N TYR A 41 9.64 -11.67 -5.01
CA TYR A 41 8.50 -11.27 -5.84
C TYR A 41 7.89 -12.43 -6.62
N ASP A 42 8.68 -13.44 -6.94
CA ASP A 42 8.19 -14.61 -7.66
C ASP A 42 7.28 -15.47 -6.78
N GLU A 43 7.52 -15.44 -5.46
CA GLU A 43 6.67 -16.13 -4.50
C GLU A 43 5.45 -15.30 -4.07
N ALA A 44 5.49 -13.99 -4.22
CA ALA A 44 4.42 -13.11 -3.77
C ALA A 44 3.16 -13.26 -4.62
N ASP A 45 2.03 -13.28 -3.97
CA ASP A 45 0.71 -13.25 -4.62
C ASP A 45 0.17 -11.82 -4.71
N ALA A 46 0.68 -10.93 -3.87
CA ALA A 46 0.39 -9.51 -3.90
C ALA A 46 1.66 -8.71 -3.66
N ILE A 47 1.87 -7.65 -4.43
CA ILE A 47 3.02 -6.76 -4.30
C ILE A 47 2.50 -5.32 -4.14
N PHE A 48 2.88 -4.68 -3.06
CA PHE A 48 2.48 -3.31 -2.76
C PHE A 48 3.68 -2.38 -2.78
N LEU A 49 3.55 -1.26 -3.45
CA LEU A 49 4.54 -0.19 -3.49
C LEU A 49 3.98 1.02 -2.74
N ASN A 50 4.54 1.33 -1.59
CA ASN A 50 4.18 2.52 -0.84
C ASN A 50 5.08 3.69 -1.25
N THR A 51 4.49 4.77 -1.73
CA THR A 51 5.20 5.79 -2.49
C THR A 51 4.92 7.20 -1.99
N CYS A 52 5.93 8.06 -2.10
CA CYS A 52 5.84 9.47 -1.76
C CYS A 52 5.86 10.33 -3.02
N ALA A 53 4.96 11.32 -3.10
CA ALA A 53 4.86 12.22 -4.25
C ALA A 53 5.89 13.37 -4.24
N ILE A 54 6.62 13.56 -3.16
CA ILE A 54 7.48 14.73 -2.95
C ILE A 54 8.84 14.60 -3.66
N ARG A 55 9.26 13.39 -4.01
CA ARG A 55 10.59 13.14 -4.60
C ARG A 55 10.47 12.62 -6.02
N GLU A 56 10.97 13.38 -6.98
CA GLU A 56 11.01 12.98 -8.41
C GLU A 56 11.73 11.64 -8.62
N ASN A 57 12.83 11.41 -7.88
CA ASN A 57 13.56 10.15 -7.96
C ASN A 57 12.74 8.94 -7.50
N ALA A 58 11.83 9.14 -6.55
CA ALA A 58 10.95 8.07 -6.10
C ALA A 58 9.95 7.70 -7.18
N GLU A 59 9.41 8.67 -7.89
CA GLU A 59 8.47 8.45 -9.00
C GLU A 59 9.12 7.63 -10.11
N THR A 60 10.32 8.00 -10.56
CA THR A 60 11.05 7.26 -11.58
C THR A 60 11.33 5.82 -11.15
N LYS A 61 11.72 5.61 -9.90
CA LYS A 61 11.96 4.27 -9.36
C LYS A 61 10.68 3.42 -9.35
N VAL A 62 9.57 4.03 -8.98
CA VAL A 62 8.27 3.33 -8.95
C VAL A 62 7.84 2.94 -10.36
N HIS A 63 7.94 3.83 -11.33
CA HIS A 63 7.61 3.51 -12.72
C HIS A 63 8.48 2.38 -13.27
N SER A 64 9.78 2.42 -13.00
CA SER A 64 10.72 1.38 -13.38
C SER A 64 10.36 0.03 -12.73
N LYS A 65 10.04 0.07 -11.45
CA LYS A 65 9.63 -1.12 -10.69
C LYS A 65 8.33 -1.71 -11.23
N LEU A 66 7.34 -0.86 -11.50
CA LEU A 66 6.08 -1.30 -12.09
C LEU A 66 6.28 -2.00 -13.43
N GLY A 67 7.21 -1.52 -14.26
CA GLY A 67 7.56 -2.19 -15.50
C GLY A 67 8.11 -3.61 -15.28
N ASN A 68 8.94 -3.79 -14.26
CA ASN A 68 9.46 -5.11 -13.89
C ASN A 68 8.35 -6.02 -13.33
N LEU A 69 7.48 -5.48 -12.49
CA LEU A 69 6.34 -6.23 -11.94
C LEU A 69 5.36 -6.65 -13.04
N HIS A 70 5.20 -5.85 -14.06
CA HIS A 70 4.40 -6.21 -15.22
C HIS A 70 4.91 -7.50 -15.89
N LYS A 71 6.22 -7.63 -16.04
CA LYS A 71 6.83 -8.85 -16.59
C LYS A 71 6.54 -10.07 -15.74
N ILE A 72 6.62 -9.93 -14.42
CA ILE A 72 6.26 -11.01 -13.48
C ILE A 72 4.78 -11.36 -13.61
N LYS A 73 3.92 -10.34 -13.71
CA LYS A 73 2.48 -10.55 -13.87
C LYS A 73 2.10 -11.25 -15.17
N LEU A 74 2.83 -11.05 -16.24
CA LEU A 74 2.61 -11.77 -17.49
C LEU A 74 2.76 -13.30 -17.32
N ASN A 75 3.68 -13.71 -16.43
CA ASN A 75 3.88 -15.12 -16.10
C ASN A 75 2.95 -15.59 -14.95
N LYS A 76 2.43 -14.67 -14.17
CA LYS A 76 1.59 -14.93 -13.01
C LYS A 76 0.37 -14.00 -13.04
N PRO A 77 -0.65 -14.30 -13.87
CA PRO A 77 -1.77 -13.38 -14.13
C PRO A 77 -2.59 -13.01 -12.90
N HIS A 78 -2.61 -13.84 -11.88
CA HIS A 78 -3.34 -13.61 -10.63
C HIS A 78 -2.57 -12.73 -9.62
N LEU A 79 -1.34 -12.33 -9.94
CA LEU A 79 -0.57 -11.43 -9.09
C LEU A 79 -1.30 -10.09 -8.94
N ILE A 80 -1.46 -9.64 -7.69
CA ILE A 80 -2.03 -8.33 -7.39
C ILE A 80 -0.90 -7.32 -7.27
N ILE A 81 -0.99 -6.23 -8.02
CA ILE A 81 -0.06 -5.12 -7.93
C ILE A 81 -0.80 -3.91 -7.36
N GLY A 82 -0.36 -3.42 -6.21
CA GLY A 82 -0.94 -2.27 -5.53
C GLY A 82 0.04 -1.10 -5.42
N VAL A 83 -0.44 0.10 -5.67
CA VAL A 83 0.30 1.35 -5.44
C VAL A 83 -0.38 2.11 -4.32
N LEU A 84 0.37 2.42 -3.29
CA LEU A 84 -0.12 3.03 -2.06
C LEU A 84 0.56 4.37 -1.82
N GLY A 85 -0.08 5.22 -1.01
CA GLY A 85 0.52 6.45 -0.52
C GLY A 85 0.15 7.69 -1.33
N CYS A 86 0.86 8.79 -1.08
CA CYS A 86 0.56 10.09 -1.67
C CYS A 86 0.73 10.11 -3.19
N MET A 87 1.69 9.37 -3.71
CA MET A 87 1.90 9.27 -5.16
C MET A 87 0.72 8.59 -5.86
N ALA A 88 0.14 7.58 -5.24
CA ALA A 88 -1.04 6.91 -5.77
C ALA A 88 -2.20 7.89 -5.96
N GLN A 89 -2.36 8.81 -5.03
CA GLN A 89 -3.40 9.83 -5.09
C GLN A 89 -3.18 10.84 -6.24
N ASN A 90 -1.92 11.24 -6.45
CA ASN A 90 -1.57 12.23 -7.47
C ASN A 90 -1.54 11.65 -8.88
N LEU A 91 -1.12 10.41 -9.03
CA LEU A 91 -0.90 9.77 -10.32
C LEU A 91 -1.98 8.74 -10.69
N LYS A 92 -3.09 8.71 -9.99
CA LYS A 92 -4.14 7.70 -10.21
C LYS A 92 -4.59 7.62 -11.67
N ASP A 93 -4.80 8.76 -12.32
CA ASP A 93 -5.26 8.81 -13.71
C ASP A 93 -4.20 8.31 -14.69
N ASP A 94 -2.94 8.69 -14.46
CA ASP A 94 -1.82 8.21 -15.27
C ASP A 94 -1.61 6.70 -15.10
N LEU A 95 -1.68 6.23 -13.85
CA LEU A 95 -1.55 4.80 -13.57
C LEU A 95 -2.67 3.98 -14.21
N LEU A 96 -3.90 4.48 -14.18
CA LEU A 96 -5.03 3.81 -14.80
C LEU A 96 -4.92 3.73 -16.31
N LYS A 97 -4.44 4.81 -16.95
CA LYS A 97 -4.30 4.88 -18.40
C LYS A 97 -3.07 4.14 -18.93
N ASN A 98 -1.93 4.36 -18.29
CA ASN A 98 -0.63 3.91 -18.79
C ASN A 98 -0.16 2.61 -18.15
N LYS A 99 -0.73 2.23 -17.01
CA LYS A 99 -0.36 1.04 -16.24
C LYS A 99 -1.59 0.21 -15.89
N PRO A 100 -2.31 -0.32 -16.88
CA PRO A 100 -3.57 -1.06 -16.64
C PRO A 100 -3.38 -2.35 -15.84
N TYR A 101 -2.16 -2.80 -15.69
CA TYR A 101 -1.82 -3.98 -14.87
C TYR A 101 -1.74 -3.67 -13.36
N VAL A 102 -1.85 -2.41 -12.96
CA VAL A 102 -1.97 -2.05 -11.54
C VAL A 102 -3.42 -2.30 -11.11
N ASP A 103 -3.58 -3.13 -10.09
CA ASP A 103 -4.89 -3.61 -9.65
C ASP A 103 -5.50 -2.77 -8.56
N ILE A 104 -4.67 -2.24 -7.65
CA ILE A 104 -5.13 -1.48 -6.49
C ILE A 104 -4.35 -0.17 -6.40
N ILE A 105 -5.06 0.93 -6.29
CA ILE A 105 -4.48 2.27 -6.11
C ILE A 105 -5.15 2.90 -4.89
N LEU A 106 -4.38 3.11 -3.82
CA LEU A 106 -4.90 3.60 -2.55
C LEU A 106 -4.15 4.83 -2.05
N GLY A 107 -4.89 5.84 -1.65
CA GLY A 107 -4.36 6.95 -0.88
C GLY A 107 -4.10 6.57 0.58
N PRO A 108 -3.40 7.44 1.34
CA PRO A 108 -3.04 7.14 2.73
C PRO A 108 -4.24 6.89 3.65
N ASP A 109 -5.37 7.50 3.36
CA ASP A 109 -6.57 7.40 4.20
C ASP A 109 -7.38 6.11 3.97
N SER A 110 -6.98 5.28 3.02
CA SER A 110 -7.75 4.11 2.61
C SER A 110 -7.14 2.77 3.04
N TYR A 111 -6.09 2.78 3.83
CA TYR A 111 -5.39 1.54 4.22
C TYR A 111 -6.27 0.55 4.97
N ARG A 112 -7.22 1.02 5.77
CA ARG A 112 -8.18 0.16 6.48
C ARG A 112 -9.03 -0.70 5.55
N LYS A 113 -9.24 -0.23 4.34
CA LYS A 113 -10.08 -0.90 3.36
C LYS A 113 -9.33 -1.98 2.57
N ILE A 114 -8.03 -2.12 2.78
CA ILE A 114 -7.20 -3.08 2.05
C ILE A 114 -7.81 -4.50 2.04
N PRO A 115 -8.25 -5.06 3.18
CA PRO A 115 -8.87 -6.39 3.19
C PRO A 115 -10.09 -6.50 2.28
N GLU A 116 -10.99 -5.53 2.38
CA GLU A 116 -12.20 -5.46 1.57
C GLU A 116 -11.86 -5.33 0.09
N LEU A 117 -10.89 -4.46 -0.23
CA LEU A 117 -10.50 -4.18 -1.61
C LEU A 117 -9.80 -5.37 -2.27
N ILE A 118 -8.97 -6.09 -1.53
CA ILE A 118 -8.35 -7.32 -2.01
C ILE A 118 -9.45 -8.36 -2.34
N ASN A 119 -10.38 -8.56 -1.43
CA ASN A 119 -11.48 -9.50 -1.63
C ASN A 119 -12.34 -9.12 -2.83
N ARG A 120 -12.62 -7.83 -2.97
CA ARG A 120 -13.39 -7.31 -4.09
C ARG A 120 -12.64 -7.49 -5.42
N HIS A 121 -11.34 -7.21 -5.45
CA HIS A 121 -10.54 -7.42 -6.65
C HIS A 121 -10.50 -8.90 -7.06
N VAL A 122 -10.28 -9.78 -6.10
CA VAL A 122 -10.27 -11.24 -6.35
C VAL A 122 -11.60 -11.73 -6.91
N LYS A 123 -12.71 -11.15 -6.43
CA LYS A 123 -14.06 -11.53 -6.86
C LYS A 123 -14.40 -10.96 -8.25
N ASP A 124 -14.14 -9.70 -8.48
CA ASP A 124 -14.59 -8.97 -9.66
C ASP A 124 -13.54 -8.86 -10.77
N ASN A 125 -12.29 -9.13 -10.44
CA ASN A 125 -11.12 -9.00 -11.33
C ASN A 125 -11.03 -7.63 -12.02
N LYS A 126 -11.35 -6.57 -11.27
CA LYS A 126 -11.29 -5.18 -11.75
C LYS A 126 -10.32 -4.37 -10.92
N SER A 127 -9.67 -3.41 -11.58
CA SER A 127 -8.82 -2.44 -10.88
C SER A 127 -9.63 -1.60 -9.91
N ILE A 128 -9.12 -1.40 -8.72
CA ILE A 128 -9.79 -0.66 -7.66
C ILE A 128 -8.98 0.57 -7.30
N VAL A 129 -9.64 1.71 -7.30
CA VAL A 129 -9.03 3.00 -6.94
C VAL A 129 -9.79 3.60 -5.77
N ASP A 130 -9.11 3.86 -4.68
CA ASP A 130 -9.65 4.59 -3.54
C ASP A 130 -8.62 5.59 -3.04
N THR A 131 -8.75 6.82 -3.52
CA THR A 131 -7.82 7.90 -3.18
C THR A 131 -8.52 9.10 -2.54
N LYS A 132 -9.76 8.92 -2.09
CA LYS A 132 -10.50 9.99 -1.45
C LYS A 132 -9.90 10.29 -0.08
N LEU A 133 -9.61 11.56 0.16
CA LEU A 133 -9.21 12.04 1.47
C LEU A 133 -10.41 11.92 2.42
N SER A 134 -10.27 11.08 3.42
CA SER A 134 -11.22 11.02 4.52
C SER A 134 -10.72 11.91 5.65
N LYS A 135 -11.49 12.94 5.98
CA LYS A 135 -11.15 13.85 7.09
C LYS A 135 -11.33 13.20 8.46
N TYR A 136 -11.94 12.05 8.52
CA TYR A 136 -12.39 11.43 9.76
C TYR A 136 -11.89 9.99 9.96
N GLU A 137 -10.93 9.56 9.18
CA GLU A 137 -10.39 8.22 9.34
C GLU A 137 -9.46 8.17 10.56
N VAL A 138 -9.92 7.54 11.60
CA VAL A 138 -9.16 7.36 12.83
C VAL A 138 -8.58 5.94 12.83
N TYR A 139 -7.29 5.85 12.95
CA TYR A 139 -6.57 4.56 12.98
C TYR A 139 -6.62 3.91 14.38
N GLU A 140 -7.78 3.98 15.06
CA GLU A 140 -7.89 3.54 16.45
C GLU A 140 -7.57 2.07 16.68
N ASN A 141 -7.90 1.23 15.72
CA ASN A 141 -7.74 -0.22 15.86
C ASN A 141 -6.63 -0.79 14.99
N LEU A 142 -5.78 0.07 14.43
CA LEU A 142 -4.69 -0.36 13.59
C LEU A 142 -3.36 -0.16 14.30
N PHE A 143 -2.68 -1.24 14.57
CA PHE A 143 -1.37 -1.20 15.18
C PHE A 143 -0.31 -1.45 14.10
N PRO A 144 0.61 -0.51 13.88
CA PRO A 144 1.73 -0.76 12.99
C PRO A 144 2.51 -1.98 13.46
N ASN A 145 2.84 -2.84 12.54
CA ASN A 145 3.74 -3.93 12.83
C ASN A 145 5.16 -3.35 12.94
N ARG A 146 5.54 -3.03 14.15
CA ARG A 146 6.86 -2.48 14.43
C ARG A 146 7.79 -3.61 14.77
N GLY A 147 8.66 -3.95 13.88
CA GLY A 147 9.74 -4.85 14.24
C GLY A 147 10.56 -4.31 15.41
N ASP A 148 11.82 -4.51 15.39
CA ASP A 148 12.69 -4.04 16.46
C ASP A 148 12.94 -2.54 16.45
N THR A 149 12.45 -1.84 15.44
CA THR A 149 12.69 -0.41 15.29
C THR A 149 11.54 0.39 15.87
N PHE A 150 11.77 1.06 16.95
CA PHE A 150 10.79 1.94 17.56
C PHE A 150 10.64 3.23 16.76
N ASN A 151 9.44 3.52 16.31
CA ASN A 151 9.15 4.73 15.57
C ASN A 151 7.90 5.41 16.11
N ALA A 152 8.06 6.27 17.10
CA ALA A 152 6.98 6.98 17.76
C ALA A 152 6.70 8.37 17.16
N VAL A 153 7.42 8.74 16.14
CA VAL A 153 7.38 10.11 15.60
C VAL A 153 5.99 10.50 15.12
N SER A 154 5.28 9.61 14.46
CA SER A 154 3.94 9.90 13.98
C SER A 154 2.94 10.17 15.08
N TYR A 155 3.05 9.49 16.20
CA TYR A 155 2.19 9.72 17.35
C TYR A 155 2.48 11.03 18.05
N THR A 156 3.74 11.36 18.21
CA THR A 156 4.16 12.63 18.78
C THR A 156 3.63 13.79 17.96
N HIS A 157 3.66 13.66 16.65
CA HIS A 157 3.12 14.67 15.75
C HIS A 157 1.61 14.85 15.90
N LEU A 158 0.86 13.78 16.09
CA LEU A 158 -0.58 13.85 16.25
C LEU A 158 -1.01 14.48 17.57
N THR A 159 -0.24 14.32 18.61
CA THR A 159 -0.57 14.90 19.93
C THR A 159 -0.16 16.35 20.07
N LEU A 160 0.94 16.77 19.47
CA LEU A 160 1.45 18.14 19.57
C LEU A 160 0.47 19.21 19.11
N PRO A 161 -0.23 19.10 17.98
CA PRO A 161 -1.17 20.12 17.57
C PRO A 161 -2.25 20.38 18.60
N THR A 162 -2.67 19.37 19.32
CA THR A 162 -3.68 19.50 20.34
C THR A 162 -3.17 20.30 21.54
N SER A 163 -1.96 20.07 21.97
CA SER A 163 -1.37 20.79 23.09
C SER A 163 -1.04 22.23 22.75
N VAL A 164 -0.71 22.52 21.53
CA VAL A 164 -0.35 23.86 21.07
C VAL A 164 -1.55 24.79 21.02
N MET A 165 -2.73 24.26 21.00
CA MET A 165 -3.95 25.06 20.90
C MET A 165 -4.35 25.77 22.18
N VAL A 166 -3.57 25.69 23.18
CA VAL A 166 -3.81 26.39 24.44
C VAL A 166 -3.65 27.92 24.34
#